data_2ee0c326fa2860533a4c57b77c48c5ce
#
_entry.id   2ee0c326fa2860533a4c57b77c48c5ce
#
_cell.length_a   1.000
_cell.length_b   1.000
_cell.length_c   1.000
_cell.angle_alpha   90.00
_cell.angle_beta   90.00
_cell.angle_gamma   90.00
#
_symmetry.space_group_name_H-M   'P 1'
#
loop_
_entity.id
_entity.type
_entity.pdbx_description
1 polymer ?
#
loop_
_entity_poly.entity_id
_entity_poly.type
_entity_poly.pdbx_seq_one_letter_code
_entity_poly.pdbx_strand_id
1 'polypeptide(L)'
;MNKIAHDDFKKADAELNKVYKKVIEVLDVTEKQLMIKAQKDWLKFRDSHCKFEIEQFKGGSISPLIYSTCLSERTNVRIEDLKSILEDKNR
;
A
#
# COMPACT_ATOMS: atom_id res chain seq x y z
N MET A 1 19.39 6.11 -8.09
CA MET A 1 18.47 4.97 -8.28
C MET A 1 17.58 4.74 -7.07
N ASN A 2 18.17 4.56 -5.88
CA ASN A 2 17.39 4.35 -4.66
C ASN A 2 16.46 5.53 -4.34
N LYS A 3 16.91 6.75 -4.61
CA LYS A 3 16.08 7.94 -4.39
C LYS A 3 14.83 7.95 -5.26
N ILE A 4 14.96 7.56 -6.54
CA ILE A 4 13.81 7.51 -7.45
C ILE A 4 12.79 6.49 -6.97
N ALA A 5 13.23 5.29 -6.59
CA ALA A 5 12.34 4.25 -6.08
C ALA A 5 11.67 4.67 -4.77
N HIS A 6 12.40 5.35 -3.89
CA HIS A 6 11.86 5.86 -2.64
C HIS A 6 10.82 6.96 -2.89
N ASP A 7 11.08 7.87 -3.84
CA ASP A 7 10.14 8.92 -4.19
C ASP A 7 8.88 8.34 -4.83
N ASP A 8 9.01 7.29 -5.66
CA ASP A 8 7.86 6.59 -6.24
C ASP A 8 7.00 5.97 -5.15
N PHE A 9 7.61 5.36 -4.14
CA PHE A 9 6.87 4.82 -3.00
C PHE A 9 6.15 5.92 -2.24
N LYS A 10 6.79 7.06 -1.98
CA LYS A 10 6.16 8.19 -1.29
C LYS A 10 4.94 8.70 -2.04
N LYS A 11 5.02 8.78 -3.36
CA LYS A 11 3.88 9.18 -4.20
C LYS A 11 2.75 8.17 -4.12
N ALA A 12 3.07 6.88 -4.19
CA ALA A 12 2.08 5.82 -4.08
C ALA A 12 1.42 5.85 -2.70
N ASP A 13 2.20 6.03 -1.65
CA ASP A 13 1.68 6.10 -0.28
C ASP A 13 0.74 7.29 -0.09
N ALA A 14 1.08 8.45 -0.66
CA ALA A 14 0.22 9.63 -0.60
C ALA A 14 -1.10 9.38 -1.34
N GLU A 15 -1.05 8.74 -2.51
CA GLU A 15 -2.24 8.38 -3.27
C GLU A 15 -3.09 7.36 -2.51
N LEU A 16 -2.46 6.38 -1.90
CA LEU A 16 -3.14 5.40 -1.07
C LEU A 16 -3.96 6.08 0.02
N ASN A 17 -3.34 7.01 0.74
CA ASN A 17 -4.00 7.73 1.83
C ASN A 17 -5.18 8.55 1.32
N LYS A 18 -5.04 9.16 0.16
CA LYS A 18 -6.10 9.95 -0.47
C LYS A 18 -7.31 9.06 -0.84
N VAL A 19 -7.05 7.95 -1.50
CA VAL A 19 -8.11 7.00 -1.89
C VAL A 19 -8.76 6.37 -0.66
N TYR A 20 -7.94 6.01 0.34
CA TYR A 20 -8.43 5.43 1.60
C TYR A 20 -9.44 6.38 2.28
N LYS A 21 -9.12 7.67 2.36
CA LYS A 21 -10.04 8.65 2.95
C LYS A 21 -11.37 8.70 2.21
N LYS A 22 -11.33 8.64 0.88
CA LYS A 22 -12.56 8.61 0.08
C LYS A 22 -13.38 7.37 0.34
N VAL A 23 -12.73 6.21 0.49
CA VAL A 23 -13.41 4.97 0.82
C VAL A 23 -14.11 5.08 2.17
N ILE A 24 -13.39 5.56 3.18
CA ILE A 24 -13.97 5.72 4.53
C ILE A 24 -15.21 6.60 4.49
N GLU A 25 -15.22 7.66 3.69
CA GLU A 25 -16.36 8.59 3.58
C GLU A 25 -17.64 7.93 3.07
N VAL A 26 -17.54 6.89 2.26
CA VAL A 26 -18.71 6.23 1.66
C VAL A 26 -19.16 4.97 2.40
N LEU A 27 -18.48 4.60 3.48
CA LEU A 27 -18.80 3.40 4.25
C LEU A 27 -19.69 3.73 5.44
N ASP A 28 -20.54 2.77 5.84
CA ASP A 28 -21.31 2.89 7.08
C ASP A 28 -20.41 2.62 8.30
N VAL A 29 -20.95 2.76 9.50
CA VAL A 29 -20.17 2.65 10.73
C VAL A 29 -19.49 1.28 10.86
N THR A 30 -20.23 0.20 10.60
CA THR A 30 -19.68 -1.15 10.69
C THR A 30 -18.60 -1.39 9.65
N GLU A 31 -18.88 -0.98 8.41
CA GLU A 31 -17.91 -1.10 7.31
C GLU A 31 -16.64 -0.29 7.60
N LYS A 32 -16.77 0.91 8.15
CA LYS A 32 -15.61 1.73 8.52
C LYS A 32 -14.70 1.02 9.50
N GLN A 33 -15.27 0.44 10.55
CA GLN A 33 -14.50 -0.27 11.57
C GLN A 33 -13.73 -1.44 10.96
N LEU A 34 -14.41 -2.20 10.10
CA LEU A 34 -13.79 -3.34 9.43
C LEU A 34 -12.68 -2.89 8.46
N MET A 35 -12.92 -1.81 7.72
CA MET A 35 -11.93 -1.29 6.79
C MET A 35 -10.70 -0.73 7.53
N ILE A 36 -10.90 -0.04 8.64
CA ILE A 36 -9.79 0.49 9.44
C ILE A 36 -8.89 -0.65 9.89
N LYS A 37 -9.48 -1.74 10.37
CA LYS A 37 -8.72 -2.92 10.79
C LYS A 37 -8.02 -3.55 9.59
N ALA A 38 -8.73 -3.74 8.49
CA ALA A 38 -8.16 -4.34 7.27
C ALA A 38 -6.97 -3.54 6.76
N GLN A 39 -7.07 -2.21 6.78
CA GLN A 39 -5.99 -1.35 6.30
C GLN A 39 -4.76 -1.45 7.21
N LYS A 40 -4.95 -1.50 8.53
CA LYS A 40 -3.84 -1.68 9.47
C LYS A 40 -3.15 -3.03 9.26
N ASP A 41 -3.94 -4.09 9.09
CA ASP A 41 -3.41 -5.43 8.86
C ASP A 41 -2.66 -5.49 7.52
N TRP A 42 -3.20 -4.82 6.50
CA TRP A 42 -2.55 -4.76 5.18
C TRP A 42 -1.21 -4.03 5.25
N LEU A 43 -1.11 -2.94 6.00
CA LEU A 43 0.15 -2.22 6.15
C LEU A 43 1.22 -3.11 6.77
N LYS A 44 0.85 -3.90 7.78
CA LYS A 44 1.77 -4.86 8.39
C LYS A 44 2.18 -5.94 7.40
N PHE A 45 1.23 -6.46 6.64
CA PHE A 45 1.51 -7.45 5.60
C PHE A 45 2.48 -6.89 4.56
N ARG A 46 2.22 -5.69 4.06
CA ARG A 46 3.08 -5.05 3.06
C ARG A 46 4.53 -4.99 3.53
N ASP A 47 4.71 -4.46 4.73
CA ASP A 47 6.06 -4.25 5.27
C ASP A 47 6.76 -5.59 5.51
N SER A 48 6.06 -6.55 6.07
CA SER A 48 6.61 -7.89 6.32
C SER A 48 6.93 -8.62 5.03
N HIS A 49 6.03 -8.53 4.05
CA HIS A 49 6.23 -9.19 2.75
C HIS A 49 7.46 -8.63 2.03
N CYS A 50 7.62 -7.31 2.04
CA CYS A 50 8.75 -6.68 1.37
C CYS A 50 10.07 -6.98 2.09
N LYS A 51 10.05 -7.10 3.41
CA LYS A 51 11.22 -7.56 4.17
C LYS A 51 11.59 -8.99 3.78
N PHE A 52 10.60 -9.84 3.58
CA PHE A 52 10.84 -11.20 3.11
C PHE A 52 11.51 -11.19 1.73
N GLU A 53 11.02 -10.36 0.81
CA GLU A 53 11.60 -10.28 -0.53
C GLU A 53 13.07 -9.85 -0.51
N ILE A 54 13.42 -8.84 0.30
CA ILE A 54 14.81 -8.35 0.35
C ILE A 54 15.77 -9.33 1.01
N GLU A 55 15.27 -10.28 1.78
CA GLU A 55 16.13 -11.29 2.39
C GLU A 55 16.88 -12.11 1.33
N GLN A 56 16.29 -12.27 0.14
CA GLN A 56 16.92 -12.93 -0.99
C GLN A 56 18.14 -12.16 -1.52
N PHE A 57 18.23 -10.88 -1.21
CA PHE A 57 19.30 -9.99 -1.68
C PHE A 57 20.15 -9.49 -0.50
N LYS A 58 20.16 -10.23 0.58
CA LYS A 58 20.87 -9.89 1.82
C LYS A 58 22.35 -9.63 1.54
N GLY A 59 22.83 -8.50 2.05
CA GLY A 59 24.23 -8.10 1.87
C GLY A 59 24.51 -7.43 0.54
N GLY A 60 23.54 -7.36 -0.37
CA GLY A 60 23.73 -6.68 -1.65
C GLY A 60 23.37 -5.20 -1.59
N SER A 61 24.04 -4.40 -2.41
CA SER A 61 23.77 -2.97 -2.51
C SER A 61 22.41 -2.67 -3.14
N ILE A 62 21.79 -3.66 -3.77
CA ILE A 62 20.49 -3.53 -4.43
C ILE A 62 19.31 -3.63 -3.47
N SER A 63 19.54 -4.12 -2.23
CA SER A 63 18.47 -4.33 -1.26
C SER A 63 17.56 -3.11 -1.02
N PRO A 64 18.09 -1.88 -0.84
CA PRO A 64 17.21 -0.72 -0.66
C PRO A 64 16.31 -0.45 -1.86
N LEU A 65 16.82 -0.68 -3.09
CA LEU A 65 16.03 -0.52 -4.31
C LEU A 65 14.93 -1.57 -4.37
N ILE A 66 15.25 -2.82 -4.10
CA ILE A 66 14.29 -3.92 -4.09
C ILE A 66 13.18 -3.65 -3.06
N TYR A 67 13.56 -3.20 -1.87
CA TYR A 67 12.60 -2.89 -0.81
C TYR A 67 11.62 -1.79 -1.23
N SER A 68 12.14 -0.65 -1.72
CA SER A 68 11.30 0.47 -2.13
C SER A 68 10.40 0.10 -3.32
N THR A 69 10.91 -0.67 -4.27
CA THR A 69 10.13 -1.14 -5.42
C THR A 69 8.99 -2.06 -4.97
N CYS A 70 9.29 -2.97 -4.05
CA CYS A 70 8.28 -3.86 -3.48
C CYS A 70 7.17 -3.06 -2.79
N LEU A 71 7.53 -2.08 -1.96
CA LEU A 71 6.57 -1.22 -1.28
C LEU A 71 5.66 -0.50 -2.28
N SER A 72 6.23 0.03 -3.36
CA SER A 72 5.47 0.72 -4.41
C SER A 72 4.49 -0.22 -5.09
N GLU A 73 4.94 -1.41 -5.47
CA GLU A 73 4.11 -2.39 -6.16
C GLU A 73 2.93 -2.84 -5.30
N ARG A 74 3.20 -3.19 -4.04
CA ARG A 74 2.12 -3.61 -3.13
C ARG A 74 1.14 -2.48 -2.88
N THR A 75 1.65 -1.25 -2.72
CA THR A 75 0.82 -0.08 -2.49
C THR A 75 -0.08 0.21 -3.69
N ASN A 76 0.44 0.11 -4.91
CA ASN A 76 -0.36 0.33 -6.12
C ASN A 76 -1.46 -0.71 -6.27
N VAL A 77 -1.20 -1.96 -5.93
CA VAL A 77 -2.23 -3.00 -5.93
C VAL A 77 -3.34 -2.65 -4.93
N ARG A 78 -2.97 -2.20 -3.74
CA ARG A 78 -3.96 -1.82 -2.71
C ARG A 78 -4.81 -0.63 -3.16
N ILE A 79 -4.19 0.34 -3.83
CA ILE A 79 -4.91 1.50 -4.38
C ILE A 79 -6.01 1.02 -5.34
N GLU A 80 -5.70 0.08 -6.22
CA GLU A 80 -6.69 -0.45 -7.15
C GLU A 80 -7.82 -1.19 -6.43
N ASP A 81 -7.49 -1.95 -5.39
CA ASP A 81 -8.50 -2.61 -4.56
C ASP A 81 -9.46 -1.59 -3.94
N LEU A 82 -8.91 -0.51 -3.39
CA LEU A 82 -9.73 0.53 -2.76
C LEU A 82 -10.57 1.29 -3.79
N LYS A 83 -10.01 1.56 -4.97
CA LYS A 83 -10.76 2.20 -6.06
C LYS A 83 -11.94 1.34 -6.50
N SER A 84 -11.77 0.03 -6.53
CA SER A 84 -12.87 -0.89 -6.86
C SER A 84 -14.03 -0.76 -5.86
N ILE A 85 -13.72 -0.57 -4.58
CA ILE A 85 -14.74 -0.35 -3.55
C ILE A 85 -15.52 0.94 -3.85
N LEU A 86 -14.82 2.01 -4.21
CA LEU A 86 -15.47 3.28 -4.56
C LEU A 86 -16.40 3.12 -5.75
N GLU A 87 -15.97 2.41 -6.78
CA GLU A 87 -16.79 2.15 -7.96
C GLU A 87 -18.06 1.39 -7.59
N ASP A 88 -17.93 0.36 -6.75
CA ASP A 88 -19.09 -0.45 -6.32
C ASP A 88 -20.08 0.37 -5.51
N LYS A 89 -19.58 1.25 -4.62
CA LYS A 89 -20.45 2.10 -3.79
C LYS A 89 -21.13 3.21 -4.59
N ASN A 90 -20.55 3.61 -5.71
CA ASN A 90 -21.11 4.68 -6.55
C ASN A 90 -22.12 4.19 -7.59
N ARG A 91 -22.40 2.90 -7.65
CA ARG A 91 -23.39 2.32 -8.58
C ARG A 91 -24.84 2.50 -8.13
#